data_af7c2aaf8ba62aba9088afe7b0a2f2c4
#
_entry.id   af7c2aaf8ba62aba9088afe7b0a2f2c4
#
_cell.length_a   1.000
_cell.length_b   1.000
_cell.length_c   1.000
_cell.angle_alpha   90.00
_cell.angle_beta   90.00
_cell.angle_gamma   90.00
#
_symmetry.space_group_name_H-M   'P 1'
#
loop_
_entity.id
_entity.type
_entity.pdbx_description
1 polymer ?
#
loop_
_entity_poly.entity_id
_entity_poly.type
_entity_poly.pdbx_seq_one_letter_code
_entity_poly.pdbx_strand_id
1 'polypeptide(L)'
;MESVYTALSISLITNKRLAVCCDNAVESTNHFIDRILQPCGFNQSQYIVIDLLKHKSIEDILHHATIEVNNGLQFRSIIIWQNLQHLDHIRQKQLYNLLLQMDNYGKHSSRTKENLPTTIKCDGIVFEVVKPLLLTIIPFLEFDLYDQKIYPYLKEMYWSSVTFPLVSEYNNNVNFIPNYQSTLLNLRSKLNTVYMSPTIKSYIYSLIVFIRCHRLASLAPKLVRVPTSTILYVQDFCKSLVLWRRQLQLSRTSMSDTVVSHDENELQKTATAAVDLELEEETELFVTPEYVKIAVKNIGYWLVDWETNRKFANTEDLKRDPDITSKTETEKVLDNKKLEISMLTGDWYGSEYYCANELLKG
;
A
#
# COMPACT_ATOMS: atom_id res chain seq x y z
N MET A 1 1.43 13.81 0.19
CA MET A 1 1.51 13.16 -1.14
C MET A 1 2.64 12.15 -1.26
N GLU A 2 3.83 12.41 -0.74
CA GLU A 2 4.99 11.49 -0.80
C GLU A 2 4.70 10.11 -0.17
N SER A 3 3.98 10.06 0.95
CA SER A 3 3.56 8.80 1.59
C SER A 3 2.66 7.95 0.72
N VAL A 4 1.73 8.57 -0.01
CA VAL A 4 0.82 7.86 -0.93
C VAL A 4 1.60 7.35 -2.15
N TYR A 5 2.51 8.15 -2.69
CA TYR A 5 3.40 7.76 -3.78
C TYR A 5 4.29 6.56 -3.39
N THR A 6 4.88 6.61 -2.19
CA THR A 6 5.70 5.51 -1.66
C THR A 6 4.86 4.25 -1.42
N ALA A 7 3.67 4.37 -0.82
CA ALA A 7 2.79 3.24 -0.58
C ALA A 7 2.31 2.59 -1.88
N LEU A 8 1.98 3.38 -2.91
CA LEU A 8 1.66 2.89 -4.24
C LEU A 8 2.84 2.13 -4.84
N SER A 9 4.05 2.69 -4.76
CA SER A 9 5.27 2.08 -5.30
C SER A 9 5.55 0.73 -4.64
N ILE A 10 5.51 0.65 -3.32
CA ILE A 10 5.68 -0.59 -2.54
C ILE A 10 4.62 -1.62 -2.93
N SER A 11 3.36 -1.20 -3.07
CA SER A 11 2.25 -2.05 -3.48
C SER A 11 2.47 -2.64 -4.88
N LEU A 12 2.90 -1.81 -5.83
CA LEU A 12 3.20 -2.24 -7.21
C LEU A 12 4.44 -3.13 -7.28
N ILE A 13 5.52 -2.85 -6.52
CA ILE A 13 6.71 -3.70 -6.46
C ILE A 13 6.35 -5.10 -5.95
N THR A 14 5.52 -5.20 -4.92
CA THR A 14 5.17 -6.48 -4.29
C THR A 14 3.98 -7.18 -4.96
N ASN A 15 3.34 -6.54 -5.93
CA ASN A 15 2.10 -7.02 -6.55
C ASN A 15 1.00 -7.30 -5.49
N LYS A 16 0.85 -6.36 -4.55
CA LYS A 16 -0.18 -6.39 -3.49
C LYS A 16 -1.13 -5.23 -3.65
N ARG A 17 -2.30 -5.29 -3.03
CA ARG A 17 -3.32 -4.25 -3.10
C ARG A 17 -3.22 -3.32 -1.91
N LEU A 18 -3.36 -2.03 -2.18
CA LEU A 18 -3.33 -0.93 -1.20
C LEU A 18 -4.74 -0.39 -1.01
N ALA A 19 -5.13 -0.06 0.22
CA ALA A 19 -6.31 0.75 0.50
C ALA A 19 -5.90 2.20 0.77
N VAL A 20 -6.70 3.16 0.31
CA VAL A 20 -6.50 4.59 0.59
C VAL A 20 -7.66 5.08 1.45
N CYS A 21 -7.33 5.63 2.61
CA CYS A 21 -8.30 6.26 3.51
C CYS A 21 -8.29 7.77 3.31
N CYS A 22 -9.44 8.41 3.15
CA CYS A 22 -9.57 9.82 2.83
C CYS A 22 -10.85 10.43 3.43
N ASP A 23 -10.95 11.75 3.45
CA ASP A 23 -12.15 12.44 3.93
C ASP A 23 -13.24 12.48 2.85
N ASN A 24 -12.85 12.66 1.59
CA ASN A 24 -13.74 12.70 0.44
C ASN A 24 -13.16 11.85 -0.70
N ALA A 25 -13.83 10.75 -1.03
CA ALA A 25 -13.33 9.78 -2.01
C ALA A 25 -13.23 10.38 -3.42
N VAL A 26 -14.18 11.21 -3.83
CA VAL A 26 -14.21 11.78 -5.18
C VAL A 26 -13.08 12.79 -5.37
N GLU A 27 -12.94 13.73 -4.44
CA GLU A 27 -11.90 14.76 -4.50
C GLU A 27 -10.50 14.15 -4.39
N SER A 28 -10.30 13.25 -3.42
CA SER A 28 -9.03 12.56 -3.22
C SER A 28 -8.64 11.70 -4.42
N THR A 29 -9.61 11.06 -5.09
CA THR A 29 -9.35 10.30 -6.32
C THR A 29 -8.86 11.20 -7.44
N ASN A 30 -9.50 12.36 -7.66
CA ASN A 30 -9.06 13.31 -8.69
C ASN A 30 -7.65 13.80 -8.40
N HIS A 31 -7.36 14.18 -7.17
CA HIS A 31 -6.00 14.58 -6.77
C HIS A 31 -4.97 13.46 -6.89
N PHE A 32 -5.36 12.21 -6.61
CA PHE A 32 -4.48 11.05 -6.80
C PHE A 32 -4.12 10.85 -8.27
N ILE A 33 -5.09 11.01 -9.17
CA ILE A 33 -4.86 10.92 -10.62
C ILE A 33 -3.92 12.04 -11.07
N ASP A 34 -4.26 13.30 -10.76
CA ASP A 34 -3.54 14.46 -11.28
C ASP A 34 -2.14 14.61 -10.68
N ARG A 35 -1.98 14.30 -9.40
CA ARG A 35 -0.75 14.53 -8.64
C ARG A 35 0.17 13.33 -8.52
N ILE A 36 -0.31 12.12 -8.80
CA ILE A 36 0.48 10.89 -8.67
C ILE A 36 0.46 10.08 -9.96
N LEU A 37 -0.71 9.68 -10.49
CA LEU A 37 -0.74 8.77 -11.63
C LEU A 37 -0.21 9.41 -12.91
N GLN A 38 -0.63 10.62 -13.24
CA GLN A 38 -0.17 11.31 -14.44
C GLN A 38 1.33 11.62 -14.38
N PRO A 39 1.91 12.18 -13.29
CA PRO A 39 3.35 12.37 -13.17
C PRO A 39 4.15 11.07 -13.18
N CYS A 40 3.58 9.95 -12.73
CA CYS A 40 4.18 8.61 -12.85
C CYS A 40 4.13 8.03 -14.27
N GLY A 41 3.57 8.75 -15.25
CA GLY A 41 3.48 8.31 -16.63
C GLY A 41 2.39 7.27 -16.91
N PHE A 42 1.35 7.18 -16.08
CA PHE A 42 0.18 6.37 -16.40
C PHE A 42 -0.76 7.12 -17.35
N ASN A 43 -1.03 6.53 -18.51
CA ASN A 43 -1.96 7.06 -19.50
C ASN A 43 -3.42 6.79 -19.08
N GLN A 44 -4.37 7.57 -19.60
CA GLN A 44 -5.80 7.41 -19.32
C GLN A 44 -6.35 6.00 -19.63
N SER A 45 -5.76 5.29 -20.59
CA SER A 45 -6.12 3.89 -20.86
C SER A 45 -5.68 2.92 -19.78
N GLN A 46 -4.67 3.26 -18.97
CA GLN A 46 -4.07 2.39 -17.97
C GLN A 46 -4.76 2.48 -16.59
N TYR A 47 -5.58 3.49 -16.33
CA TYR A 47 -6.31 3.60 -15.07
C TYR A 47 -7.80 3.85 -15.28
N ILE A 48 -8.60 3.52 -14.29
CA ILE A 48 -10.05 3.78 -14.27
C ILE A 48 -10.54 3.98 -12.85
N VAL A 49 -11.57 4.83 -12.72
CA VAL A 49 -12.35 5.02 -11.48
C VAL A 49 -13.69 4.35 -11.65
N ILE A 50 -14.05 3.46 -10.75
CA ILE A 50 -15.30 2.73 -10.73
C ILE A 50 -16.07 3.07 -9.45
N ASP A 51 -17.21 3.72 -9.60
CA ASP A 51 -18.15 3.94 -8.52
C ASP A 51 -19.00 2.68 -8.34
N LEU A 52 -18.72 1.91 -7.29
CA LEU A 52 -19.35 0.61 -7.06
C LEU A 52 -20.86 0.69 -6.77
N LEU A 53 -21.38 1.85 -6.39
CA LEU A 53 -22.84 2.03 -6.21
C LEU A 53 -23.58 2.14 -7.53
N LYS A 54 -22.94 2.66 -8.59
CA LYS A 54 -23.54 2.82 -9.91
C LYS A 54 -23.63 1.50 -10.69
N HIS A 55 -22.68 0.60 -10.45
CA HIS A 55 -22.61 -0.69 -11.17
C HIS A 55 -23.34 -1.78 -10.38
N LYS A 56 -24.37 -2.35 -10.97
CA LYS A 56 -25.24 -3.32 -10.29
C LYS A 56 -24.70 -4.75 -10.30
N SER A 57 -23.92 -5.12 -11.31
CA SER A 57 -23.36 -6.48 -11.47
C SER A 57 -21.83 -6.49 -11.41
N ILE A 58 -21.25 -7.65 -11.11
CA ILE A 58 -19.79 -7.86 -11.20
C ILE A 58 -19.33 -7.82 -12.66
N GLU A 59 -20.18 -8.24 -13.56
CA GLU A 59 -19.94 -8.17 -15.01
C GLU A 59 -19.72 -6.73 -15.47
N ASP A 60 -20.59 -5.80 -15.07
CA ASP A 60 -20.42 -4.36 -15.36
C ASP A 60 -19.09 -3.83 -14.84
N ILE A 61 -18.71 -4.24 -13.61
CA ILE A 61 -17.43 -3.84 -13.01
C ILE A 61 -16.25 -4.38 -13.84
N LEU A 62 -16.33 -5.63 -14.30
CA LEU A 62 -15.30 -6.23 -15.14
C LEU A 62 -15.19 -5.53 -16.51
N HIS A 63 -16.31 -5.25 -17.16
CA HIS A 63 -16.30 -4.53 -18.43
C HIS A 63 -15.64 -3.14 -18.30
N HIS A 64 -15.91 -2.42 -17.22
CA HIS A 64 -15.27 -1.13 -16.99
C HIS A 64 -13.79 -1.26 -16.60
N ALA A 65 -13.44 -2.30 -15.85
CA ALA A 65 -12.07 -2.55 -15.41
C ALA A 65 -11.13 -3.03 -16.54
N THR A 66 -11.70 -3.47 -17.68
CA THR A 66 -10.97 -4.01 -18.82
C THR A 66 -11.00 -3.09 -20.02
N ILE A 67 -10.06 -3.31 -20.92
CA ILE A 67 -10.01 -2.72 -22.27
C ILE A 67 -9.80 -3.83 -23.29
N GLU A 68 -10.30 -3.65 -24.49
CA GLU A 68 -10.03 -4.55 -25.60
C GLU A 68 -8.66 -4.24 -26.20
N VAL A 69 -7.78 -5.23 -26.22
CA VAL A 69 -6.44 -5.16 -26.82
C VAL A 69 -6.23 -6.40 -27.68
N ASN A 70 -5.93 -6.24 -28.93
CA ASN A 70 -5.60 -7.34 -29.86
C ASN A 70 -6.63 -8.51 -29.84
N ASN A 71 -7.89 -8.21 -29.90
CA ASN A 71 -9.03 -9.16 -29.83
C ASN A 71 -9.17 -9.91 -28.49
N GLY A 72 -8.57 -9.45 -27.41
CA GLY A 72 -8.73 -9.97 -26.06
C GLY A 72 -9.04 -8.89 -25.05
N LEU A 73 -9.51 -9.28 -23.88
CA LEU A 73 -9.73 -8.37 -22.75
C LEU A 73 -8.46 -8.28 -21.92
N GLN A 74 -8.07 -7.07 -21.56
CA GLN A 74 -6.95 -6.80 -20.66
C GLN A 74 -7.40 -5.89 -19.51
N PHE A 75 -6.99 -6.21 -18.26
CA PHE A 75 -7.20 -5.30 -17.14
C PHE A 75 -6.41 -4.01 -17.31
N ARG A 76 -6.98 -2.90 -16.84
CA ARG A 76 -6.22 -1.66 -16.65
C ARG A 76 -5.23 -1.83 -15.49
N SER A 77 -4.12 -1.12 -15.55
CA SER A 77 -3.04 -1.24 -14.55
C SER A 77 -3.47 -0.76 -13.15
N ILE A 78 -4.25 0.32 -13.10
CA ILE A 78 -4.75 0.90 -11.84
C ILE A 78 -6.26 0.97 -11.89
N ILE A 79 -6.91 0.22 -11.01
CA ILE A 79 -8.37 0.22 -10.88
C ILE A 79 -8.71 0.85 -9.54
N ILE A 80 -9.38 1.98 -9.55
CA ILE A 80 -9.78 2.71 -8.34
C ILE A 80 -11.24 2.40 -8.05
N TRP A 81 -11.51 1.94 -6.85
CA TRP A 81 -12.87 1.68 -6.37
C TRP A 81 -13.32 2.76 -5.41
N GLN A 82 -14.49 3.34 -5.67
CA GLN A 82 -15.16 4.27 -4.76
C GLN A 82 -16.39 3.62 -4.15
N ASN A 83 -16.78 4.07 -2.96
CA ASN A 83 -18.00 3.65 -2.25
C ASN A 83 -18.04 2.16 -1.85
N LEU A 84 -16.88 1.51 -1.67
CA LEU A 84 -16.80 0.11 -1.26
C LEU A 84 -17.48 -0.14 0.10
N GLN A 85 -17.32 0.78 1.06
CA GLN A 85 -17.87 0.70 2.41
C GLN A 85 -19.39 0.81 2.46
N HIS A 86 -20.02 1.38 1.41
CA HIS A 86 -21.46 1.57 1.33
C HIS A 86 -22.19 0.40 0.66
N LEU A 87 -21.45 -0.59 0.18
CA LEU A 87 -22.03 -1.80 -0.40
C LEU A 87 -22.57 -2.73 0.68
N ASP A 88 -23.63 -3.46 0.35
CA ASP A 88 -24.14 -4.55 1.17
C ASP A 88 -23.11 -5.69 1.28
N HIS A 89 -23.25 -6.49 2.32
CA HIS A 89 -22.35 -7.61 2.62
C HIS A 89 -22.31 -8.66 1.49
N ILE A 90 -23.40 -8.86 0.76
CA ILE A 90 -23.49 -9.83 -0.33
C ILE A 90 -22.61 -9.37 -1.50
N ARG A 91 -22.70 -8.10 -1.87
CA ARG A 91 -21.90 -7.52 -2.94
C ARG A 91 -20.42 -7.45 -2.58
N GLN A 92 -20.09 -7.10 -1.35
CA GLN A 92 -18.71 -7.14 -0.88
C GLN A 92 -18.13 -8.56 -0.95
N LYS A 93 -18.92 -9.59 -0.64
CA LYS A 93 -18.52 -11.00 -0.80
C LYS A 93 -18.34 -11.40 -2.27
N GLN A 94 -19.16 -10.88 -3.18
CA GLN A 94 -18.98 -11.09 -4.62
C GLN A 94 -17.67 -10.47 -5.11
N LEU A 95 -17.35 -9.23 -4.68
CA LEU A 95 -16.07 -8.59 -4.98
C LEU A 95 -14.88 -9.37 -4.40
N TYR A 96 -14.99 -9.89 -3.18
CA TYR A 96 -13.99 -10.79 -2.60
C TYR A 96 -13.75 -12.02 -3.49
N ASN A 97 -14.81 -12.66 -3.96
CA ASN A 97 -14.69 -13.82 -4.85
C ASN A 97 -14.05 -13.44 -6.19
N LEU A 98 -14.35 -12.26 -6.73
CA LEU A 98 -13.69 -11.74 -7.92
C LEU A 98 -12.18 -11.58 -7.69
N LEU A 99 -11.77 -10.96 -6.59
CA LEU A 99 -10.35 -10.79 -6.25
C LEU A 99 -9.64 -12.13 -6.05
N LEU A 100 -10.30 -13.12 -5.43
CA LEU A 100 -9.77 -14.49 -5.29
C LEU A 100 -9.54 -15.14 -6.64
N GLN A 101 -10.49 -15.04 -7.58
CA GLN A 101 -10.33 -15.58 -8.93
C GLN A 101 -9.15 -14.91 -9.65
N MET A 102 -9.00 -13.60 -9.48
CA MET A 102 -7.84 -12.87 -10.03
C MET A 102 -6.52 -13.35 -9.45
N ASP A 103 -6.47 -13.74 -8.17
CA ASP A 103 -5.23 -14.13 -7.48
C ASP A 103 -4.86 -15.60 -7.65
N ASN A 104 -5.84 -16.48 -7.85
CA ASN A 104 -5.59 -17.93 -7.94
C ASN A 104 -4.68 -18.29 -9.10
N TYR A 105 -4.66 -17.53 -10.17
CA TYR A 105 -3.75 -17.74 -11.31
C TYR A 105 -2.29 -17.33 -11.01
N GLY A 106 -2.05 -16.46 -10.06
CA GLY A 106 -0.70 -16.00 -9.70
C GLY A 106 0.11 -16.96 -8.84
N LYS A 107 -0.54 -17.95 -8.19
CA LYS A 107 0.13 -18.82 -7.21
C LYS A 107 0.91 -19.97 -7.84
N HIS A 108 0.54 -20.40 -9.04
CA HIS A 108 1.17 -21.53 -9.75
C HIS A 108 2.07 -21.14 -10.91
N SER A 109 2.11 -19.86 -11.24
CA SER A 109 2.94 -19.33 -12.32
C SER A 109 4.18 -18.68 -11.75
N SER A 110 5.36 -19.14 -12.14
CA SER A 110 6.60 -18.42 -11.91
C SER A 110 6.43 -16.97 -12.38
N ARG A 111 7.04 -16.01 -11.69
CA ARG A 111 6.94 -14.56 -11.90
C ARG A 111 7.13 -14.09 -13.36
N THR A 112 7.58 -14.95 -14.24
CA THR A 112 7.79 -14.73 -15.69
C THR A 112 6.56 -14.94 -16.58
N LYS A 113 5.41 -15.41 -16.03
CA LYS A 113 4.20 -15.72 -16.79
C LYS A 113 3.02 -14.79 -16.46
N GLU A 114 3.28 -13.53 -16.16
CA GLU A 114 2.24 -12.56 -15.79
C GLU A 114 1.25 -12.22 -16.92
N ASN A 115 1.60 -12.51 -18.18
CA ASN A 115 0.76 -12.23 -19.35
C ASN A 115 -0.20 -13.37 -19.75
N LEU A 116 -0.39 -14.37 -18.88
CA LEU A 116 -1.34 -15.43 -19.16
C LEU A 116 -2.78 -14.95 -18.89
N PRO A 117 -3.74 -15.35 -19.73
CA PRO A 117 -5.13 -15.02 -19.49
C PRO A 117 -5.62 -15.66 -18.19
N THR A 118 -6.34 -14.88 -17.41
CA THR A 118 -7.01 -15.32 -16.18
C THR A 118 -8.48 -15.56 -16.50
N THR A 119 -8.98 -16.73 -16.16
CA THR A 119 -10.39 -17.07 -16.34
C THR A 119 -11.19 -16.60 -15.13
N ILE A 120 -12.15 -15.70 -15.35
CA ILE A 120 -13.06 -15.19 -14.32
C ILE A 120 -14.46 -15.67 -14.66
N LYS A 121 -15.13 -16.29 -13.70
CA LYS A 121 -16.51 -16.77 -13.84
C LYS A 121 -17.45 -15.85 -13.08
N CYS A 122 -18.37 -15.21 -13.81
CA CYS A 122 -19.43 -14.37 -13.24
C CYS A 122 -20.75 -14.77 -13.83
N ASP A 123 -21.74 -15.09 -13.01
CA ASP A 123 -23.14 -15.37 -13.39
C ASP A 123 -23.31 -16.35 -14.59
N GLY A 124 -22.41 -17.36 -14.66
CA GLY A 124 -22.41 -18.36 -15.73
C GLY A 124 -21.60 -17.97 -16.98
N ILE A 125 -21.14 -16.74 -17.07
CA ILE A 125 -20.28 -16.25 -18.16
C ILE A 125 -18.81 -16.41 -17.75
N VAL A 126 -17.99 -16.81 -18.70
CA VAL A 126 -16.55 -17.00 -18.52
C VAL A 126 -15.81 -15.90 -19.27
N PHE A 127 -15.07 -15.09 -18.55
CA PHE A 127 -14.22 -14.03 -19.09
C PHE A 127 -12.76 -14.50 -19.08
N GLU A 128 -12.08 -14.41 -20.21
CA GLU A 128 -10.63 -14.55 -20.29
C GLU A 128 -10.00 -13.16 -20.34
N VAL A 129 -9.30 -12.79 -19.27
CA VAL A 129 -8.72 -11.46 -19.14
C VAL A 129 -7.22 -11.55 -18.87
N VAL A 130 -6.44 -10.84 -19.66
CA VAL A 130 -4.98 -10.74 -19.48
C VAL A 130 -4.67 -9.73 -18.38
N LYS A 131 -3.75 -10.08 -17.47
CA LYS A 131 -3.25 -9.15 -16.45
C LYS A 131 -2.08 -8.35 -17.01
N PRO A 132 -2.05 -7.01 -16.83
CA PRO A 132 -0.86 -6.23 -17.12
C PRO A 132 0.27 -6.55 -16.13
N LEU A 133 1.50 -6.21 -16.49
CA LEU A 133 2.67 -6.42 -15.62
C LEU A 133 2.54 -5.68 -14.29
N LEU A 134 1.98 -4.48 -14.31
CA LEU A 134 1.63 -3.71 -13.11
C LEU A 134 0.12 -3.68 -12.99
N LEU A 135 -0.42 -4.32 -11.95
CA LEU A 135 -1.86 -4.31 -11.66
C LEU A 135 -2.07 -4.08 -10.17
N THR A 136 -2.89 -3.10 -9.85
CA THR A 136 -3.41 -2.93 -8.48
C THR A 136 -4.85 -2.42 -8.50
N ILE A 137 -5.61 -2.83 -7.48
CA ILE A 137 -6.97 -2.34 -7.23
C ILE A 137 -6.93 -1.58 -5.91
N ILE A 138 -7.33 -0.33 -5.95
CA ILE A 138 -7.20 0.62 -4.84
C ILE A 138 -8.59 1.12 -4.43
N PRO A 139 -9.17 0.67 -3.32
CA PRO A 139 -10.36 1.28 -2.78
C PRO A 139 -10.01 2.61 -2.10
N PHE A 140 -10.77 3.65 -2.42
CA PHE A 140 -10.80 4.90 -1.69
C PHE A 140 -11.93 4.83 -0.67
N LEU A 141 -11.56 4.85 0.61
CA LEU A 141 -12.46 4.66 1.75
C LEU A 141 -12.59 5.97 2.50
N GLU A 142 -13.79 6.46 2.64
CA GLU A 142 -14.05 7.63 3.47
C GLU A 142 -13.98 7.25 4.95
N PHE A 143 -13.43 8.16 5.76
CA PHE A 143 -13.41 8.01 7.21
C PHE A 143 -14.82 8.23 7.76
N ASP A 144 -15.66 7.22 7.68
CA ASP A 144 -16.89 7.20 8.45
C ASP A 144 -16.64 6.47 9.76
N LEU A 145 -16.72 7.21 10.86
CA LEU A 145 -16.40 6.74 12.21
C LEU A 145 -17.28 5.60 12.71
N TYR A 146 -18.49 5.49 12.18
CA TYR A 146 -19.52 4.64 12.78
C TYR A 146 -19.89 3.43 11.94
N ASP A 147 -19.55 3.39 10.65
CA ASP A 147 -20.15 2.44 9.72
C ASP A 147 -19.20 1.74 8.73
N GLN A 148 -17.88 1.71 9.00
CA GLN A 148 -16.95 0.96 8.14
C GLN A 148 -17.20 -0.56 8.24
N LYS A 149 -18.28 -1.00 7.64
CA LYS A 149 -18.63 -2.42 7.54
C LYS A 149 -18.01 -3.03 6.29
N ILE A 150 -16.67 -3.12 6.27
CA ILE A 150 -16.01 -3.88 5.22
C ILE A 150 -16.03 -5.36 5.62
N TYR A 151 -16.42 -6.21 4.66
CA TYR A 151 -16.36 -7.65 4.82
C TYR A 151 -14.94 -8.09 5.20
N PRO A 152 -14.71 -8.79 6.33
CA PRO A 152 -13.36 -9.03 6.86
C PRO A 152 -12.41 -9.70 5.88
N TYR A 153 -12.88 -10.70 5.14
CA TYR A 153 -12.05 -11.37 4.14
C TYR A 153 -11.71 -10.46 2.93
N LEU A 154 -12.59 -9.54 2.56
CA LEU A 154 -12.30 -8.53 1.53
C LEU A 154 -11.27 -7.54 2.05
N LYS A 155 -11.35 -7.14 3.31
CA LYS A 155 -10.35 -6.29 3.96
C LYS A 155 -8.96 -6.92 3.95
N GLU A 156 -8.85 -8.23 4.19
CA GLU A 156 -7.59 -8.98 4.14
C GLU A 156 -6.95 -9.05 2.74
N MET A 157 -7.73 -8.83 1.67
CA MET A 157 -7.20 -8.76 0.30
C MET A 157 -6.34 -7.52 0.06
N TYR A 158 -6.46 -6.52 0.92
CA TYR A 158 -5.63 -5.32 0.93
C TYR A 158 -4.63 -5.45 2.09
N TRP A 159 -3.36 -5.44 1.79
CA TRP A 159 -2.34 -5.73 2.80
C TRP A 159 -2.01 -4.57 3.73
N SER A 160 -2.22 -3.33 3.27
CA SER A 160 -1.96 -2.10 4.02
C SER A 160 -2.89 -0.99 3.60
N SER A 161 -2.95 0.05 4.40
CA SER A 161 -3.62 1.29 4.05
C SER A 161 -2.70 2.48 4.19
N VAL A 162 -3.02 3.54 3.46
CA VAL A 162 -2.39 4.85 3.58
C VAL A 162 -3.47 5.91 3.70
N THR A 163 -3.23 6.91 4.54
CA THR A 163 -4.12 8.07 4.65
C THR A 163 -3.78 9.07 3.55
N PHE A 164 -4.79 9.48 2.79
CA PHE A 164 -4.64 10.57 1.85
C PHE A 164 -4.50 11.89 2.63
N PRO A 165 -3.51 12.74 2.33
CA PRO A 165 -3.32 13.98 3.06
C PRO A 165 -4.49 14.95 2.84
N LEU A 166 -4.73 15.81 3.83
CA LEU A 166 -5.71 16.89 3.72
C LEU A 166 -5.28 17.92 2.65
N VAL A 167 -6.25 18.65 2.10
CA VAL A 167 -6.03 19.67 1.05
C VAL A 167 -4.96 20.70 1.44
N SER A 168 -4.88 21.06 2.73
CA SER A 168 -3.88 21.98 3.26
C SER A 168 -2.43 21.48 3.18
N GLU A 169 -2.22 20.19 3.03
CA GLU A 169 -0.90 19.54 3.00
C GLU A 169 -0.40 19.23 1.58
N TYR A 170 -1.11 19.66 0.52
CA TYR A 170 -0.76 19.34 -0.87
C TYR A 170 0.51 20.01 -1.40
N ASN A 171 1.10 20.95 -0.67
CA ASN A 171 2.22 21.75 -1.12
C ASN A 171 3.58 21.02 -1.11
N ASN A 172 3.64 19.76 -0.72
CA ASN A 172 4.88 19.00 -0.72
C ASN A 172 5.19 18.54 -2.15
N ASN A 173 6.27 19.05 -2.72
CA ASN A 173 6.80 18.59 -3.99
C ASN A 173 7.24 17.13 -3.86
N VAL A 174 6.57 16.25 -4.60
CA VAL A 174 6.97 14.84 -4.71
C VAL A 174 8.04 14.74 -5.80
N ASN A 175 9.19 14.19 -5.46
CA ASN A 175 10.23 13.90 -6.44
C ASN A 175 9.89 12.57 -7.13
N PHE A 176 9.42 12.66 -8.37
CA PHE A 176 9.05 11.49 -9.16
C PHE A 176 10.31 10.88 -9.81
N ILE A 177 10.38 9.54 -9.76
CA ILE A 177 11.45 8.79 -10.41
C ILE A 177 11.18 8.75 -11.92
N PRO A 178 12.19 9.06 -12.78
CA PRO A 178 12.04 8.91 -14.21
C PRO A 178 11.80 7.43 -14.58
N ASN A 179 11.08 7.20 -15.68
CA ASN A 179 10.74 5.85 -16.16
C ASN A 179 10.12 4.95 -15.06
N TYR A 180 9.21 5.51 -14.26
CA TYR A 180 8.64 4.91 -13.06
C TYR A 180 8.19 3.46 -13.25
N GLN A 181 7.40 3.16 -14.29
CA GLN A 181 6.84 1.82 -14.51
C GLN A 181 7.94 0.77 -14.76
N SER A 182 8.93 1.06 -15.60
CA SER A 182 10.06 0.16 -15.87
C SER A 182 10.95 -0.03 -14.65
N THR A 183 11.16 1.04 -13.87
CA THR A 183 11.90 1.00 -12.60
C THR A 183 11.22 0.08 -11.60
N LEU A 184 9.89 0.17 -11.44
CA LEU A 184 9.15 -0.73 -10.53
C LEU A 184 9.27 -2.19 -10.94
N LEU A 185 9.22 -2.50 -12.24
CA LEU A 185 9.40 -3.88 -12.73
C LEU A 185 10.81 -4.41 -12.45
N ASN A 186 11.84 -3.57 -12.62
CA ASN A 186 13.21 -3.91 -12.25
C ASN A 186 13.34 -4.16 -10.73
N LEU A 187 12.78 -3.26 -9.89
CA LEU A 187 12.79 -3.46 -8.44
C LEU A 187 12.03 -4.72 -8.01
N ARG A 188 10.90 -5.05 -8.68
CA ARG A 188 10.16 -6.30 -8.44
C ARG A 188 11.03 -7.53 -8.71
N SER A 189 11.81 -7.54 -9.80
CA SER A 189 12.71 -8.66 -10.10
C SER A 189 13.81 -8.83 -9.04
N LYS A 190 14.26 -7.73 -8.43
CA LYS A 190 15.28 -7.69 -7.39
C LYS A 190 14.73 -7.96 -5.97
N LEU A 191 13.42 -8.18 -5.77
CA LEU A 191 12.83 -8.34 -4.44
C LEU A 191 13.43 -9.53 -3.66
N ASN A 192 13.85 -10.58 -4.36
CA ASN A 192 14.45 -11.77 -3.73
C ASN A 192 15.93 -11.59 -3.39
N THR A 193 16.62 -10.62 -3.95
CA THR A 193 18.04 -10.37 -3.64
C THR A 193 18.24 -9.68 -2.30
N VAL A 194 17.17 -9.05 -1.76
CA VAL A 194 17.24 -8.39 -0.43
C VAL A 194 17.38 -9.44 0.66
N TYR A 195 18.50 -9.39 1.37
CA TYR A 195 18.79 -10.29 2.47
C TYR A 195 17.95 -9.97 3.71
N MET A 196 17.41 -11.01 4.32
CA MET A 196 16.71 -10.92 5.61
C MET A 196 17.26 -12.01 6.55
N SER A 197 17.93 -11.59 7.60
CA SER A 197 18.55 -12.49 8.56
C SER A 197 17.49 -13.35 9.29
N PRO A 198 17.87 -14.55 9.77
CA PRO A 198 16.98 -15.36 10.62
C PRO A 198 16.49 -14.63 11.86
N THR A 199 17.34 -13.78 12.45
CA THR A 199 17.00 -12.94 13.62
C THR A 199 15.87 -11.97 13.31
N ILE A 200 15.91 -11.30 12.14
CA ILE A 200 14.83 -10.41 11.69
C ILE A 200 13.54 -11.18 11.43
N LYS A 201 13.62 -12.38 10.82
CA LYS A 201 12.43 -13.23 10.63
C LYS A 201 11.80 -13.63 11.96
N SER A 202 12.61 -14.02 12.95
CA SER A 202 12.16 -14.34 14.31
C SER A 202 11.55 -13.12 15.00
N TYR A 203 12.13 -11.93 14.82
CA TYR A 203 11.59 -10.68 15.34
C TYR A 203 10.20 -10.36 14.75
N ILE A 204 10.03 -10.47 13.43
CA ILE A 204 8.73 -10.31 12.78
C ILE A 204 7.70 -11.30 13.34
N TYR A 205 8.07 -12.57 13.45
CA TYR A 205 7.21 -13.59 14.02
C TYR A 205 6.77 -13.24 15.44
N SER A 206 7.71 -12.84 16.29
CA SER A 206 7.43 -12.48 17.69
C SER A 206 6.49 -11.27 17.76
N LEU A 207 6.67 -10.24 16.93
CA LEU A 207 5.78 -9.08 16.89
C LEU A 207 4.35 -9.47 16.48
N ILE A 208 4.19 -10.31 15.46
CA ILE A 208 2.86 -10.74 15.01
C ILE A 208 2.17 -11.61 16.06
N VAL A 209 2.90 -12.51 16.71
CA VAL A 209 2.38 -13.31 17.84
C VAL A 209 1.95 -12.38 18.98
N PHE A 210 2.79 -11.40 19.32
CA PHE A 210 2.49 -10.43 20.38
C PHE A 210 1.21 -9.63 20.08
N ILE A 211 1.06 -9.13 18.86
CA ILE A 211 -0.17 -8.43 18.43
C ILE A 211 -1.39 -9.36 18.57
N ARG A 212 -1.27 -10.63 18.17
CA ARG A 212 -2.38 -11.61 18.26
C ARG A 212 -2.77 -11.96 19.70
N CYS A 213 -1.79 -11.99 20.60
CA CYS A 213 -1.99 -12.30 22.00
C CYS A 213 -2.34 -11.04 22.82
N HIS A 214 -2.23 -9.86 22.24
CA HIS A 214 -2.55 -8.63 22.94
C HIS A 214 -4.03 -8.62 23.37
N ARG A 215 -4.30 -8.11 24.57
CA ARG A 215 -5.64 -8.15 25.19
C ARG A 215 -6.73 -7.64 24.24
N LEU A 216 -6.50 -6.48 23.61
CA LEU A 216 -7.50 -5.87 22.72
C LEU A 216 -7.73 -6.71 21.45
N ALA A 217 -6.68 -7.30 20.87
CA ALA A 217 -6.80 -8.15 19.70
C ALA A 217 -7.31 -9.57 20.04
N SER A 218 -7.03 -10.12 21.22
CA SER A 218 -7.45 -11.46 21.63
C SER A 218 -8.95 -11.55 21.90
N LEU A 219 -9.57 -10.45 22.32
CA LEU A 219 -11.02 -10.36 22.56
C LEU A 219 -11.81 -10.17 21.27
N ALA A 220 -11.16 -9.81 20.16
CA ALA A 220 -11.81 -9.63 18.86
C ALA A 220 -12.35 -10.99 18.33
N PRO A 221 -13.45 -10.99 17.58
CA PRO A 221 -13.92 -12.16 16.85
C PRO A 221 -12.80 -12.76 15.99
N LYS A 222 -12.79 -14.08 15.81
CA LYS A 222 -11.72 -14.76 15.03
C LYS A 222 -11.48 -14.19 13.64
N LEU A 223 -12.53 -13.67 13.01
CA LEU A 223 -12.49 -13.07 11.67
C LEU A 223 -11.78 -11.69 11.61
N VAL A 224 -11.54 -11.08 12.77
CA VAL A 224 -10.96 -9.73 12.90
C VAL A 224 -9.52 -9.79 13.42
N ARG A 225 -9.02 -11.00 13.71
CA ARG A 225 -7.64 -11.20 14.16
C ARG A 225 -6.68 -11.09 13.00
N VAL A 226 -5.47 -10.59 13.30
CA VAL A 226 -4.38 -10.54 12.34
C VAL A 226 -4.16 -11.91 11.69
N PRO A 227 -4.28 -12.06 10.36
CA PRO A 227 -4.12 -13.33 9.67
C PRO A 227 -2.67 -13.82 9.69
N THR A 228 -2.46 -15.12 9.50
CA THR A 228 -1.09 -15.69 9.47
C THR A 228 -0.28 -15.19 8.27
N SER A 229 -0.95 -14.88 7.17
CA SER A 229 -0.34 -14.28 5.97
C SER A 229 0.36 -12.95 6.23
N THR A 230 0.02 -12.26 7.33
CA THR A 230 0.65 -10.99 7.73
C THR A 230 2.16 -11.12 7.90
N ILE A 231 2.66 -12.29 8.34
CA ILE A 231 4.11 -12.52 8.45
C ILE A 231 4.79 -12.33 7.08
N LEU A 232 4.23 -12.92 6.04
CA LEU A 232 4.73 -12.78 4.67
C LEU A 232 4.54 -11.35 4.16
N TYR A 233 3.43 -10.71 4.49
CA TYR A 233 3.18 -9.32 4.10
C TYR A 233 4.22 -8.37 4.70
N VAL A 234 4.56 -8.53 5.97
CA VAL A 234 5.60 -7.73 6.62
C VAL A 234 6.97 -7.97 5.97
N GLN A 235 7.31 -9.23 5.67
CA GLN A 235 8.58 -9.56 5.00
C GLN A 235 8.68 -8.92 3.62
N ASP A 236 7.64 -9.05 2.80
CA ASP A 236 7.60 -8.48 1.44
C ASP A 236 7.63 -6.93 1.51
N PHE A 237 6.94 -6.33 2.48
CA PHE A 237 6.95 -4.89 2.69
C PHE A 237 8.35 -4.38 3.05
N CYS A 238 9.03 -5.04 4.00
CA CYS A 238 10.38 -4.65 4.40
C CYS A 238 11.35 -4.69 3.20
N LYS A 239 11.33 -5.78 2.43
CA LYS A 239 12.19 -5.93 1.26
C LYS A 239 11.94 -4.85 0.20
N SER A 240 10.67 -4.61 -0.10
CA SER A 240 10.30 -3.58 -1.08
C SER A 240 10.65 -2.17 -0.60
N LEU A 241 10.51 -1.90 0.70
CA LEU A 241 10.87 -0.61 1.28
C LEU A 241 12.38 -0.34 1.20
N VAL A 242 13.23 -1.37 1.46
CA VAL A 242 14.69 -1.27 1.28
C VAL A 242 15.05 -0.90 -0.15
N LEU A 243 14.48 -1.63 -1.14
CA LEU A 243 14.72 -1.35 -2.56
C LEU A 243 14.24 0.04 -2.97
N TRP A 244 13.06 0.43 -2.51
CA TRP A 244 12.47 1.72 -2.83
C TRP A 244 13.28 2.89 -2.27
N ARG A 245 13.72 2.81 -1.00
CA ARG A 245 14.56 3.83 -0.39
C ARG A 245 15.88 3.99 -1.13
N ARG A 246 16.54 2.88 -1.46
CA ARG A 246 17.76 2.94 -2.28
C ARG A 246 17.52 3.61 -3.61
N GLN A 247 16.43 3.29 -4.31
CA GLN A 247 16.10 3.92 -5.60
C GLN A 247 15.87 5.43 -5.47
N LEU A 248 15.21 5.86 -4.38
CA LEU A 248 15.02 7.29 -4.10
C LEU A 248 16.36 8.00 -3.81
N GLN A 249 17.28 7.35 -3.13
CA GLN A 249 18.62 7.90 -2.87
C GLN A 249 19.40 8.08 -4.17
N LEU A 250 19.43 7.05 -5.02
CA LEU A 250 20.10 7.11 -6.33
C LEU A 250 19.51 8.21 -7.24
N SER A 251 18.21 8.39 -7.24
CA SER A 251 17.58 9.46 -8.03
C SER A 251 17.90 10.87 -7.50
N ARG A 252 18.13 11.02 -6.19
CA ARG A 252 18.54 12.30 -5.60
C ARG A 252 20.00 12.64 -5.91
N THR A 253 20.91 11.68 -5.86
CA THR A 253 22.34 11.88 -6.23
C THR A 253 22.49 12.27 -7.70
N SER A 254 21.80 11.57 -8.60
CA SER A 254 21.85 11.91 -10.04
C SER A 254 21.31 13.31 -10.37
N MET A 255 20.40 13.88 -9.57
CA MET A 255 19.93 15.26 -9.75
C MET A 255 20.89 16.32 -9.20
N SER A 256 21.68 15.99 -8.16
CA SER A 256 22.66 16.94 -7.59
C SER A 256 23.87 17.14 -8.51
N ASP A 257 24.26 16.13 -9.27
CA ASP A 257 25.41 16.17 -10.14
C ASP A 257 25.17 16.96 -11.44
N THR A 258 23.90 17.16 -11.83
CA THR A 258 23.54 17.97 -13.02
C THR A 258 23.57 19.48 -12.78
N VAL A 259 23.67 19.94 -11.53
CA VAL A 259 23.64 21.37 -11.16
C VAL A 259 25.06 21.97 -11.05
N VAL A 260 26.11 21.16 -10.99
CA VAL A 260 27.49 21.61 -10.78
C VAL A 260 28.42 21.09 -11.86
N SER A 261 28.33 21.58 -13.12
CA SER A 261 29.51 21.58 -14.02
C SER A 261 29.26 22.32 -15.33
N HIS A 262 29.56 23.58 -15.32
CA HIS A 262 30.18 24.23 -16.49
C HIS A 262 31.66 24.35 -16.17
N ASP A 263 32.45 23.29 -16.34
CA ASP A 263 33.91 23.37 -16.48
C ASP A 263 34.49 22.07 -17.06
N GLU A 264 35.42 22.27 -17.97
CA GLU A 264 36.09 21.34 -18.85
C GLU A 264 36.89 20.23 -18.16
N ASN A 265 36.29 19.09 -17.81
CA ASN A 265 36.99 17.82 -17.51
C ASN A 265 36.03 16.60 -17.56
N GLU A 266 35.26 16.51 -18.66
CA GLU A 266 34.20 15.49 -18.78
C GLU A 266 34.69 14.03 -18.96
N LEU A 267 35.90 13.81 -19.46
CA LEU A 267 36.36 12.45 -19.80
C LEU A 267 36.87 11.62 -18.63
N GLN A 268 37.31 12.24 -17.55
CA GLN A 268 37.74 11.49 -16.33
C GLN A 268 36.62 11.27 -15.32
N LYS A 269 35.61 12.14 -15.26
CA LYS A 269 34.50 12.04 -14.34
C LYS A 269 33.48 10.96 -14.74
N THR A 270 33.30 10.71 -16.04
CA THR A 270 32.41 9.63 -16.51
C THR A 270 32.92 8.23 -16.18
N ALA A 271 34.23 8.02 -16.17
CA ALA A 271 34.80 6.73 -15.79
C ALA A 271 34.71 6.46 -14.28
N THR A 272 34.95 7.47 -13.43
CA THR A 272 34.83 7.36 -11.97
C THR A 272 33.35 7.22 -11.53
N ALA A 273 32.45 7.99 -12.13
CA ALA A 273 31.00 7.86 -11.82
C ALA A 273 30.42 6.50 -12.23
N ALA A 274 30.89 5.92 -13.34
CA ALA A 274 30.47 4.57 -13.75
C ALA A 274 31.02 3.50 -12.81
N VAL A 275 32.26 3.64 -12.33
CA VAL A 275 32.88 2.72 -11.35
C VAL A 275 32.23 2.86 -9.98
N ASP A 276 31.88 4.06 -9.54
CA ASP A 276 31.17 4.29 -8.27
C ASP A 276 29.73 3.75 -8.33
N LEU A 277 29.05 3.84 -9.48
CA LEU A 277 27.73 3.23 -9.69
C LEU A 277 27.79 1.70 -9.71
N GLU A 278 28.84 1.10 -10.29
CA GLU A 278 29.06 -0.35 -10.26
C GLU A 278 29.44 -0.85 -8.85
N LEU A 279 30.25 -0.09 -8.09
CA LEU A 279 30.60 -0.39 -6.70
C LEU A 279 29.39 -0.24 -5.75
N GLU A 280 28.47 0.70 -6.01
CA GLU A 280 27.23 0.83 -5.23
C GLU A 280 26.22 -0.28 -5.54
N GLU A 281 26.26 -0.91 -6.74
CA GLU A 281 25.41 -2.07 -7.05
C GLU A 281 25.79 -3.32 -6.23
N GLU A 282 27.01 -3.47 -5.74
CA GLU A 282 27.47 -4.61 -4.94
C GLU A 282 27.19 -4.48 -3.44
N THR A 283 26.68 -3.34 -2.94
CA THR A 283 26.31 -3.26 -1.52
C THR A 283 25.14 -4.18 -1.22
N GLU A 284 25.37 -5.18 -0.36
CA GLU A 284 24.32 -6.10 0.08
C GLU A 284 23.15 -5.35 0.70
N LEU A 285 21.96 -5.52 0.10
CA LEU A 285 20.72 -4.96 0.61
C LEU A 285 20.16 -5.84 1.71
N PHE A 286 20.02 -5.30 2.92
CA PHE A 286 19.52 -6.05 4.06
C PHE A 286 18.40 -5.32 4.79
N VAL A 287 17.54 -6.09 5.44
CA VAL A 287 16.43 -5.57 6.25
C VAL A 287 16.91 -5.30 7.67
N THR A 288 16.68 -4.08 8.15
CA THR A 288 16.92 -3.68 9.55
C THR A 288 15.65 -3.74 10.41
N PRO A 289 15.74 -3.76 11.75
CA PRO A 289 14.58 -3.69 12.63
C PRO A 289 13.69 -2.46 12.40
N GLU A 290 14.24 -1.35 11.94
CA GLU A 290 13.49 -0.12 11.64
C GLU A 290 12.49 -0.32 10.49
N TYR A 291 12.92 -1.01 9.43
CA TYR A 291 12.01 -1.37 8.33
C TYR A 291 10.87 -2.28 8.82
N VAL A 292 11.16 -3.18 9.76
CA VAL A 292 10.14 -4.04 10.37
C VAL A 292 9.13 -3.21 11.16
N LYS A 293 9.57 -2.24 11.95
CA LYS A 293 8.67 -1.34 12.69
C LYS A 293 7.73 -0.59 11.75
N ILE A 294 8.27 -0.01 10.66
CA ILE A 294 7.48 0.70 9.67
C ILE A 294 6.45 -0.24 9.02
N ALA A 295 6.86 -1.42 8.60
CA ALA A 295 5.99 -2.39 7.96
C ALA A 295 4.86 -2.84 8.90
N VAL A 296 5.18 -3.18 10.15
CA VAL A 296 4.19 -3.62 11.15
C VAL A 296 3.20 -2.50 11.48
N LYS A 297 3.65 -1.25 11.57
CA LYS A 297 2.75 -0.09 11.78
C LYS A 297 1.75 0.05 10.63
N ASN A 298 2.23 0.04 9.39
CA ASN A 298 1.35 0.23 8.21
C ASN A 298 0.37 -0.93 8.02
N ILE A 299 0.85 -2.17 8.14
CA ILE A 299 0.03 -3.37 7.96
C ILE A 299 -0.88 -3.59 9.17
N GLY A 300 -0.37 -3.45 10.38
CA GLY A 300 -1.14 -3.63 11.61
C GLY A 300 -2.23 -2.59 11.77
N TYR A 301 -1.97 -1.34 11.39
CA TYR A 301 -2.98 -0.28 11.38
C TYR A 301 -4.21 -0.63 10.53
N TRP A 302 -4.00 -1.28 9.40
CA TRP A 302 -5.07 -1.70 8.51
C TRP A 302 -5.75 -3.00 8.97
N LEU A 303 -4.96 -4.05 9.24
CA LEU A 303 -5.49 -5.40 9.47
C LEU A 303 -6.13 -5.59 10.84
N VAL A 304 -5.70 -4.86 11.87
CA VAL A 304 -6.30 -4.95 13.20
C VAL A 304 -7.54 -4.07 13.25
N ASP A 305 -8.69 -4.67 13.52
CA ASP A 305 -9.94 -3.94 13.69
C ASP A 305 -10.07 -3.41 15.13
N TRP A 306 -9.48 -2.25 15.37
CA TRP A 306 -9.50 -1.59 16.67
C TRP A 306 -10.91 -1.09 17.08
N GLU A 307 -11.83 -0.94 16.14
CA GLU A 307 -13.18 -0.42 16.42
C GLU A 307 -14.08 -1.45 17.08
N THR A 308 -13.95 -2.72 16.69
CA THR A 308 -14.65 -3.80 17.39
C THR A 308 -14.18 -3.97 18.83
N ASN A 309 -12.96 -3.56 19.13
CA ASN A 309 -12.38 -3.61 20.47
C ASN A 309 -12.81 -2.43 21.36
N ARG A 310 -13.38 -1.35 20.81
CA ARG A 310 -13.90 -0.21 21.59
C ARG A 310 -15.02 -0.57 22.56
N LYS A 311 -15.81 -1.58 22.26
CA LYS A 311 -16.82 -2.09 23.18
C LYS A 311 -16.22 -2.60 24.49
N PHE A 312 -14.92 -2.84 24.50
CA PHE A 312 -14.15 -3.35 25.64
C PHE A 312 -13.16 -2.33 26.20
N ALA A 313 -12.85 -1.24 25.47
CA ALA A 313 -12.13 -0.11 26.02
C ALA A 313 -13.09 0.63 26.97
N ASN A 314 -12.78 0.61 28.27
CA ASN A 314 -13.59 1.28 29.27
C ASN A 314 -13.76 2.74 28.86
N THR A 315 -15.01 3.16 28.70
CA THR A 315 -15.43 4.54 28.43
C THR A 315 -14.94 5.54 29.48
N GLU A 316 -14.38 5.09 30.59
CA GLU A 316 -13.88 5.92 31.67
C GLU A 316 -12.52 6.55 31.39
N ASP A 317 -11.67 5.93 30.57
CA ASP A 317 -10.33 6.47 30.23
C ASP A 317 -10.43 7.59 29.19
N LEU A 318 -11.50 7.63 28.39
CA LEU A 318 -11.78 8.69 27.42
C LEU A 318 -12.30 9.99 28.03
N LYS A 319 -12.72 9.98 29.30
CA LYS A 319 -13.30 11.15 29.99
C LYS A 319 -12.28 11.98 30.77
N ARG A 320 -11.02 11.58 30.83
CA ARG A 320 -10.01 12.19 31.73
C ARG A 320 -9.25 13.40 31.16
N ASP A 321 -9.37 13.71 29.87
CA ASP A 321 -8.70 14.88 29.30
C ASP A 321 -9.70 15.94 28.82
N PRO A 322 -9.95 17.00 29.61
CA PRO A 322 -10.87 18.08 29.22
C PRO A 322 -10.30 19.05 28.16
N ASP A 323 -9.00 19.00 27.87
CA ASP A 323 -8.34 19.95 26.95
C ASP A 323 -8.39 19.60 25.45
N ILE A 324 -9.06 18.48 25.08
CA ILE A 324 -9.10 18.00 23.68
C ILE A 324 -10.38 18.44 22.95
N THR A 325 -10.86 19.65 23.20
CA THR A 325 -12.11 20.14 22.59
C THR A 325 -11.97 20.69 21.17
N SER A 326 -10.76 20.72 20.59
CA SER A 326 -10.52 21.33 19.26
C SER A 326 -10.26 20.38 18.11
N LYS A 327 -10.02 19.08 18.38
CA LYS A 327 -9.82 18.06 17.32
C LYS A 327 -11.15 17.41 16.94
N THR A 328 -11.35 17.16 15.66
CA THR A 328 -12.51 16.40 15.17
C THR A 328 -12.50 14.99 15.77
N GLU A 329 -13.67 14.38 15.94
CA GLU A 329 -13.75 13.02 16.50
C GLU A 329 -12.98 12.00 15.66
N THR A 330 -12.89 12.22 14.33
CA THR A 330 -12.09 11.45 13.38
C THR A 330 -10.60 11.49 13.70
N GLU A 331 -10.05 12.66 13.98
CA GLU A 331 -8.63 12.80 14.32
C GLU A 331 -8.29 12.10 15.64
N LYS A 332 -9.18 12.24 16.65
CA LYS A 332 -9.00 11.57 17.95
C LYS A 332 -8.95 10.04 17.82
N VAL A 333 -9.79 9.47 16.97
CA VAL A 333 -9.81 8.02 16.71
C VAL A 333 -8.56 7.56 16.01
N LEU A 334 -8.11 8.32 15.03
CA LEU A 334 -6.90 8.03 14.26
C LEU A 334 -5.67 8.08 15.16
N ASP A 335 -5.58 9.08 16.05
CA ASP A 335 -4.49 9.22 17.00
C ASP A 335 -4.46 8.07 18.02
N ASN A 336 -5.62 7.64 18.53
CA ASN A 336 -5.70 6.50 19.43
C ASN A 336 -5.24 5.20 18.77
N LYS A 337 -5.63 4.93 17.51
CA LYS A 337 -5.15 3.77 16.74
C LYS A 337 -3.64 3.80 16.55
N LYS A 338 -3.08 4.96 16.21
CA LYS A 338 -1.63 5.14 16.07
C LYS A 338 -0.91 4.92 17.38
N LEU A 339 -1.44 5.44 18.49
CA LEU A 339 -0.88 5.27 19.82
C LEU A 339 -0.84 3.79 20.23
N GLU A 340 -1.93 3.04 20.05
CA GLU A 340 -1.97 1.62 20.39
C GLU A 340 -0.99 0.79 19.59
N ILE A 341 -0.85 1.03 18.28
CA ILE A 341 0.15 0.34 17.45
C ILE A 341 1.57 0.74 17.87
N SER A 342 1.79 2.00 18.20
CA SER A 342 3.08 2.48 18.71
C SER A 342 3.46 1.80 20.03
N MET A 343 2.51 1.65 20.96
CA MET A 343 2.71 0.89 22.20
C MET A 343 3.08 -0.57 21.93
N LEU A 344 2.41 -1.23 20.98
CA LEU A 344 2.68 -2.62 20.59
C LEU A 344 4.07 -2.79 19.95
N THR A 345 4.58 -1.77 19.27
CA THR A 345 5.91 -1.80 18.64
C THR A 345 7.05 -1.35 19.55
N GLY A 346 6.77 -0.98 20.80
CA GLY A 346 7.77 -0.61 21.80
C GLY A 346 8.31 0.82 21.68
N ASP A 347 7.62 1.70 20.97
CA ASP A 347 7.99 3.13 20.85
C ASP A 347 7.53 3.96 22.08
N TRP A 348 7.65 3.39 23.28
CA TRP A 348 7.18 4.02 24.53
C TRP A 348 7.91 5.30 24.93
N TYR A 349 9.07 5.60 24.34
CA TYR A 349 9.96 6.66 24.81
C TYR A 349 9.98 7.92 23.95
N GLY A 350 9.12 8.03 22.94
CA GLY A 350 9.11 9.20 22.08
C GLY A 350 7.89 10.07 22.33
N SER A 351 8.07 11.24 22.93
CA SER A 351 7.09 12.33 22.93
C SER A 351 6.89 12.94 21.53
N GLU A 352 7.56 12.43 20.52
CA GLU A 352 7.40 12.82 19.12
C GLU A 352 6.76 11.67 18.37
N TYR A 353 5.53 11.91 17.94
CA TYR A 353 4.80 11.08 16.99
C TYR A 353 5.55 11.07 15.67
N TYR A 354 6.51 10.15 15.50
CA TYR A 354 6.98 9.81 14.16
C TYR A 354 5.84 9.13 13.43
N CYS A 355 5.01 9.92 12.76
CA CYS A 355 4.08 9.39 11.80
C CYS A 355 4.85 8.46 10.85
N ALA A 356 4.28 7.32 10.49
CA ALA A 356 4.84 6.46 9.44
C ALA A 356 5.18 7.27 8.18
N ASN A 357 4.46 8.38 7.95
CA ASN A 357 4.68 9.37 6.92
C ASN A 357 6.03 10.13 7.04
N GLU A 358 6.50 10.42 8.24
CA GLU A 358 7.79 11.10 8.43
C GLU A 358 8.97 10.15 8.26
N LEU A 359 8.80 8.88 8.66
CA LEU A 359 9.82 7.85 8.41
C LEU A 359 9.93 7.47 6.93
N LEU A 360 8.87 7.71 6.13
CA LEU A 360 8.88 7.54 4.68
C LEU A 360 9.42 8.78 3.95
N LYS A 361 9.55 9.93 4.61
CA LYS A 361 10.12 11.18 4.08
C LYS A 361 11.66 11.26 4.22
N GLY A 362 12.27 10.42 5.02
CA GLY A 362 13.71 10.43 5.32
C GLY A 362 14.60 9.77 4.28
#